data_0f5ad47875d4a876dbe0d44e9d527ae2
#
_entry.id   0f5ad47875d4a876dbe0d44e9d527ae2
#
_cell.length_a   1.000
_cell.length_b   1.000
_cell.length_c   1.000
_cell.angle_alpha   90.00
_cell.angle_beta   90.00
_cell.angle_gamma   90.00
#
_symmetry.space_group_name_H-M   'P 1'
#
loop_
_entity.id
_entity.type
_entity.pdbx_description
1 polymer ?
#
loop_
_entity_poly.entity_id
_entity_poly.type
_entity_poly.pdbx_seq_one_letter_code
_entity_poly.pdbx_strand_id
1 'polypeptide(L)'
;GVEPYGEIGGLQASLAGRLGEFVHQLETLWQALQATRTPGEWEALFSAMLEQFFHKVEGQDLLLLNRFRRQLEQWLDDALAAGLEQQPLPLNIVKDVLLQGLDEGGLNQRFLAGKVNFATLMPMRAIPFRKVCLLGMNDGDYPRSRPPVDFDLMAQDYRPGDRSRREDDRYLFLEALL
;
A
#
# COMPACT_ATOMS: atom_id res chain seq x y z
N GLY A 1 -36.80 -2.98 -22.61
CA GLY A 1 -36.80 -1.56 -22.30
C GLY A 1 -36.93 -1.40 -20.80
N VAL A 2 -36.03 -0.62 -20.19
CA VAL A 2 -36.10 -0.25 -18.76
C VAL A 2 -37.11 0.89 -18.69
N GLU A 3 -38.23 0.69 -17.97
CA GLU A 3 -39.19 1.76 -17.72
C GLU A 3 -38.51 2.84 -16.84
N PRO A 4 -38.63 4.13 -17.21
CA PRO A 4 -38.10 5.18 -16.36
C PRO A 4 -38.88 5.22 -15.03
N TYR A 5 -38.16 5.29 -13.92
CA TYR A 5 -38.73 5.50 -12.59
C TYR A 5 -39.51 6.84 -12.61
N GLY A 6 -40.85 6.79 -12.58
CA GLY A 6 -41.71 7.96 -12.69
C GLY A 6 -41.68 8.93 -11.51
N GLU A 7 -41.00 8.56 -10.42
CA GLU A 7 -40.93 9.35 -9.19
C GLU A 7 -39.64 10.20 -9.06
N ILE A 8 -38.69 10.07 -9.99
CA ILE A 8 -37.40 10.82 -9.95
C ILE A 8 -37.53 12.06 -10.83
N GLY A 9 -37.72 13.23 -10.22
CA GLY A 9 -37.82 14.52 -10.93
C GLY A 9 -36.91 15.60 -10.35
N GLY A 10 -36.54 16.59 -11.13
CA GLY A 10 -35.79 17.78 -10.66
C GLY A 10 -34.36 17.45 -10.17
N LEU A 11 -34.02 17.94 -8.97
CA LEU A 11 -32.71 17.76 -8.36
C LEU A 11 -32.34 16.28 -8.13
N GLN A 12 -33.30 15.42 -7.89
CA GLN A 12 -33.06 13.97 -7.67
C GLN A 12 -32.67 13.29 -8.99
N ALA A 13 -33.23 13.71 -10.13
CA ALA A 13 -32.82 13.20 -11.44
C ALA A 13 -31.35 13.54 -11.75
N SER A 14 -30.89 14.74 -11.39
CA SER A 14 -29.49 15.14 -11.52
C SER A 14 -28.56 14.30 -10.63
N LEU A 15 -28.96 14.00 -9.40
CA LEU A 15 -28.19 13.14 -8.49
C LEU A 15 -28.13 11.70 -8.99
N ALA A 16 -29.24 11.15 -9.46
CA ALA A 16 -29.30 9.83 -10.05
C ALA A 16 -28.43 9.71 -11.32
N GLY A 17 -28.42 10.75 -12.15
CA GLY A 17 -27.55 10.83 -13.33
C GLY A 17 -26.07 10.80 -12.96
N ARG A 18 -25.66 11.57 -11.95
CA ARG A 18 -24.26 11.58 -11.45
C ARG A 18 -23.85 10.24 -10.85
N LEU A 19 -24.74 9.59 -10.12
CA LEU A 19 -24.50 8.26 -9.59
C LEU A 19 -24.34 7.24 -10.71
N GLY A 20 -25.22 7.28 -11.71
CA GLY A 20 -25.13 6.41 -12.88
C GLY A 20 -23.81 6.59 -13.63
N GLU A 21 -23.40 7.84 -13.85
CA GLU A 21 -22.10 8.17 -14.45
C GLU A 21 -20.92 7.62 -13.63
N PHE A 22 -20.94 7.83 -12.31
CA PHE A 22 -19.90 7.31 -11.42
C PHE A 22 -19.81 5.77 -11.47
N VAL A 23 -20.95 5.08 -11.43
CA VAL A 23 -20.99 3.61 -11.54
C VAL A 23 -20.45 3.14 -12.88
N HIS A 24 -20.82 3.82 -13.97
CA HIS A 24 -20.32 3.50 -15.30
C HIS A 24 -18.79 3.69 -15.40
N GLN A 25 -18.27 4.76 -14.83
CA GLN A 25 -16.82 5.00 -14.78
C GLN A 25 -16.08 3.92 -13.97
N LEU A 26 -16.64 3.48 -12.83
CA LEU A 26 -16.09 2.36 -12.06
C LEU A 26 -16.11 1.04 -12.85
N GLU A 27 -17.19 0.76 -13.57
CA GLU A 27 -17.28 -0.43 -14.41
C GLU A 27 -16.23 -0.41 -15.53
N THR A 28 -16.06 0.71 -16.19
CA THR A 28 -15.05 0.92 -17.23
C THR A 28 -13.63 0.72 -16.67
N LEU A 29 -13.34 1.29 -15.51
CA LEU A 29 -12.06 1.09 -14.83
C LEU A 29 -11.87 -0.37 -14.46
N TRP A 30 -12.89 -1.02 -13.89
CA TRP A 30 -12.80 -2.43 -13.51
C TRP A 30 -12.49 -3.33 -14.72
N GLN A 31 -13.12 -3.10 -15.87
CA GLN A 31 -12.84 -3.81 -17.12
C GLN A 31 -11.41 -3.55 -17.60
N ALA A 32 -10.95 -2.30 -17.54
CA ALA A 32 -9.59 -1.93 -17.92
C ALA A 32 -8.53 -2.63 -17.04
N LEU A 33 -8.82 -2.87 -15.77
CA LEU A 33 -7.92 -3.53 -14.82
C LEU A 33 -7.79 -5.05 -15.03
N GLN A 34 -8.68 -5.68 -15.82
CA GLN A 34 -8.63 -7.13 -16.08
C GLN A 34 -7.55 -7.53 -17.11
N ALA A 35 -7.13 -6.60 -17.95
CA ALA A 35 -6.14 -6.88 -18.99
C ALA A 35 -4.72 -6.83 -18.43
N THR A 36 -3.83 -7.68 -18.97
CA THR A 36 -2.39 -7.50 -18.77
C THR A 36 -1.91 -6.32 -19.61
N ARG A 37 -0.95 -5.55 -19.09
CA ARG A 37 -0.45 -4.33 -19.73
C ARG A 37 1.05 -4.20 -19.53
N THR A 38 1.70 -3.49 -20.43
CA THR A 38 3.10 -3.07 -20.26
C THR A 38 3.22 -2.06 -19.12
N PRO A 39 4.41 -1.87 -18.53
CA PRO A 39 4.62 -0.89 -17.47
C PRO A 39 4.14 0.51 -17.82
N GLY A 40 4.41 1.00 -19.04
CA GLY A 40 3.95 2.32 -19.50
C GLY A 40 2.43 2.41 -19.63
N GLU A 41 1.76 1.36 -20.08
CA GLU A 41 0.29 1.32 -20.14
C GLU A 41 -0.35 1.28 -18.75
N TRP A 42 0.28 0.63 -17.77
CA TRP A 42 -0.17 0.65 -16.38
C TRP A 42 0.00 2.03 -15.75
N GLU A 43 1.14 2.68 -15.97
CA GLU A 43 1.38 4.06 -15.51
C GLU A 43 0.32 5.01 -16.08
N ALA A 44 0.07 4.98 -17.38
CA ALA A 44 -0.93 5.81 -18.02
C ALA A 44 -2.35 5.56 -17.48
N LEU A 45 -2.73 4.29 -17.25
CA LEU A 45 -4.03 3.92 -16.69
C LEU A 45 -4.20 4.43 -15.25
N PHE A 46 -3.21 4.27 -14.39
CA PHE A 46 -3.28 4.74 -13.01
C PHE A 46 -3.23 6.26 -12.92
N SER A 47 -2.45 6.94 -13.75
CA SER A 47 -2.44 8.40 -13.82
C SER A 47 -3.80 8.95 -14.26
N ALA A 48 -4.42 8.37 -15.29
CA ALA A 48 -5.76 8.73 -15.72
C ALA A 48 -6.82 8.47 -14.64
N MET A 49 -6.73 7.34 -13.91
CA MET A 49 -7.58 7.01 -12.76
C MET A 49 -7.48 8.08 -11.66
N LEU A 50 -6.27 8.51 -11.32
CA LEU A 50 -6.07 9.54 -10.30
C LEU A 50 -6.69 10.88 -10.73
N GLU A 51 -6.52 11.29 -11.98
CA GLU A 51 -7.11 12.52 -12.50
C GLU A 51 -8.65 12.46 -12.54
N GLN A 52 -9.21 11.31 -12.91
CA GLN A 52 -10.65 11.13 -13.04
C GLN A 52 -11.37 11.12 -11.70
N PHE A 53 -10.82 10.40 -10.69
CA PHE A 53 -11.51 10.18 -9.42
C PHE A 53 -11.07 11.12 -8.31
N PHE A 54 -9.89 11.74 -8.41
CA PHE A 54 -9.27 12.52 -7.33
C PHE A 54 -8.83 13.93 -7.75
N HIS A 55 -9.52 14.55 -8.71
CA HIS A 55 -9.12 15.85 -9.28
C HIS A 55 -9.29 17.06 -8.32
N LYS A 56 -10.05 16.93 -7.24
CA LYS A 56 -10.31 18.01 -6.26
C LYS A 56 -9.95 17.58 -4.85
N VAL A 57 -8.71 17.21 -4.64
CA VAL A 57 -8.23 16.75 -3.33
C VAL A 57 -7.30 17.80 -2.74
N GLU A 58 -7.48 18.11 -1.48
CA GLU A 58 -6.74 19.14 -0.74
C GLU A 58 -6.13 18.57 0.55
N GLY A 59 -5.19 19.30 1.14
CA GLY A 59 -4.63 18.97 2.45
C GLY A 59 -3.83 17.67 2.48
N GLN A 60 -4.14 16.82 3.45
CA GLN A 60 -3.39 15.57 3.66
C GLN A 60 -3.57 14.55 2.53
N ASP A 61 -4.75 14.53 1.92
CA ASP A 61 -5.04 13.60 0.84
C ASP A 61 -4.26 13.94 -0.43
N LEU A 62 -3.99 15.23 -0.67
CA LEU A 62 -3.09 15.65 -1.76
C LEU A 62 -1.66 15.13 -1.56
N LEU A 63 -1.17 15.07 -0.32
CA LEU A 63 0.15 14.51 -0.02
C LEU A 63 0.19 13.01 -0.31
N LEU A 64 -0.89 12.28 0.00
CA LEU A 64 -1.01 10.85 -0.32
C LEU A 64 -1.04 10.61 -1.83
N LEU A 65 -1.79 11.40 -2.58
CA LEU A 65 -1.82 11.31 -4.05
C LEU A 65 -0.47 11.59 -4.68
N ASN A 66 0.23 12.63 -4.21
CA ASN A 66 1.57 12.96 -4.70
C ASN A 66 2.60 11.87 -4.34
N ARG A 67 2.40 11.20 -3.22
CA ARG A 67 3.23 10.05 -2.85
C ARG A 67 2.98 8.87 -3.76
N PHE A 68 1.70 8.56 -4.05
CA PHE A 68 1.34 7.49 -4.97
C PHE A 68 1.89 7.75 -6.38
N ARG A 69 1.78 8.98 -6.89
CA ARG A 69 2.36 9.38 -8.20
C ARG A 69 3.87 9.13 -8.25
N ARG A 70 4.60 9.58 -7.23
CA ARG A 70 6.06 9.32 -7.16
C ARG A 70 6.41 7.84 -7.10
N GLN A 71 5.61 7.06 -6.37
CA GLN A 71 5.80 5.61 -6.31
C GLN A 71 5.55 4.95 -7.66
N LEU A 72 4.56 5.43 -8.40
CA LEU A 72 4.23 4.96 -9.74
C LEU A 72 5.34 5.30 -10.75
N GLU A 73 5.84 6.53 -10.72
CA GLU A 73 6.98 6.97 -11.53
C GLU A 73 8.24 6.13 -11.24
N GLN A 74 8.57 5.96 -9.96
CA GLN A 74 9.73 5.15 -9.55
C GLN A 74 9.59 3.69 -10.01
N TRP A 75 8.41 3.11 -9.85
CA TRP A 75 8.15 1.75 -10.32
C TRP A 75 8.32 1.62 -11.85
N LEU A 76 7.87 2.62 -12.62
CA LEU A 76 8.07 2.65 -14.06
C LEU A 76 9.56 2.70 -14.41
N ASP A 77 10.31 3.60 -13.77
CA ASP A 77 11.77 3.73 -13.98
C ASP A 77 12.49 2.41 -13.66
N ASP A 78 12.14 1.75 -12.56
CA ASP A 78 12.70 0.46 -12.15
C ASP A 78 12.37 -0.64 -13.16
N ALA A 79 11.14 -0.68 -13.68
CA ALA A 79 10.73 -1.63 -14.70
C ALA A 79 11.46 -1.43 -16.04
N LEU A 80 11.66 -0.17 -16.44
CA LEU A 80 12.44 0.18 -17.63
C LEU A 80 13.92 -0.19 -17.46
N ALA A 81 14.51 0.10 -16.30
CA ALA A 81 15.88 -0.29 -15.99
C ALA A 81 16.09 -1.81 -15.97
N ALA A 82 15.05 -2.58 -15.61
CA ALA A 82 15.04 -4.04 -15.66
C ALA A 82 14.78 -4.61 -17.06
N GLY A 83 14.56 -3.78 -18.09
CA GLY A 83 14.30 -4.24 -19.47
C GLY A 83 12.89 -4.81 -19.69
N LEU A 84 11.92 -4.42 -18.83
CA LEU A 84 10.52 -4.93 -18.89
C LEU A 84 9.58 -4.05 -19.72
N GLU A 85 10.09 -3.14 -20.53
CA GLU A 85 9.32 -2.14 -21.30
C GLU A 85 8.15 -2.73 -22.08
N GLN A 86 8.38 -3.88 -22.73
CA GLN A 86 7.41 -4.57 -23.58
C GLN A 86 6.76 -5.78 -22.92
N GLN A 87 7.08 -6.05 -21.66
CA GLN A 87 6.56 -7.21 -20.94
C GLN A 87 5.18 -6.91 -20.36
N PRO A 88 4.11 -7.61 -20.83
CA PRO A 88 2.81 -7.46 -20.21
C PRO A 88 2.78 -8.04 -18.79
N LEU A 89 2.39 -7.24 -17.83
CA LEU A 89 2.28 -7.61 -16.42
C LEU A 89 0.80 -7.67 -16.01
N PRO A 90 0.39 -8.65 -15.21
CA PRO A 90 -0.95 -8.69 -14.63
C PRO A 90 -1.05 -7.74 -13.43
N LEU A 91 -2.27 -7.26 -13.15
CA LEU A 91 -2.57 -6.30 -12.09
C LEU A 91 -2.03 -6.71 -10.70
N ASN A 92 -2.12 -8.00 -10.35
CA ASN A 92 -1.70 -8.47 -9.02
C ASN A 92 -0.21 -8.17 -8.74
N ILE A 93 0.67 -8.36 -9.72
CA ILE A 93 2.10 -8.06 -9.58
C ILE A 93 2.31 -6.56 -9.38
N VAL A 94 1.71 -5.73 -10.22
CA VAL A 94 1.86 -4.27 -10.16
C VAL A 94 1.29 -3.72 -8.86
N LYS A 95 0.10 -4.18 -8.46
CA LYS A 95 -0.55 -3.80 -7.21
C LYS A 95 0.32 -4.11 -5.99
N ASP A 96 0.88 -5.32 -5.92
CA ASP A 96 1.66 -5.76 -4.75
C ASP A 96 2.92 -4.90 -4.60
N VAL A 97 3.61 -4.57 -5.69
CA VAL A 97 4.80 -3.69 -5.65
C VAL A 97 4.41 -2.27 -5.23
N LEU A 98 3.36 -1.69 -5.81
CA LEU A 98 2.92 -0.34 -5.48
C LEU A 98 2.43 -0.22 -4.04
N LEU A 99 1.69 -1.19 -3.51
CA LEU A 99 1.21 -1.19 -2.13
C LEU A 99 2.36 -1.34 -1.13
N GLN A 100 3.34 -2.20 -1.39
CA GLN A 100 4.52 -2.32 -0.53
C GLN A 100 5.26 -0.99 -0.38
N GLY A 101 5.49 -0.27 -1.49
CA GLY A 101 6.14 1.04 -1.46
C GLY A 101 5.34 2.12 -0.71
N LEU A 102 4.01 2.00 -0.66
CA LEU A 102 3.17 2.90 0.13
C LEU A 102 3.22 2.59 1.63
N ASP A 103 3.28 1.33 2.01
CA ASP A 103 3.30 0.90 3.41
C ASP A 103 4.61 1.25 4.12
N GLU A 104 5.75 1.12 3.44
CA GLU A 104 7.08 1.36 4.02
C GLU A 104 7.32 2.80 4.50
N GLY A 105 6.57 3.77 4.01
CA GLY A 105 6.76 5.19 4.35
C GLY A 105 5.75 5.77 5.35
N GLY A 106 4.70 5.06 5.75
CA GLY A 106 3.58 5.65 6.50
C GLY A 106 3.86 5.90 7.97
N LEU A 107 4.47 4.95 8.66
CA LEU A 107 4.69 5.01 10.11
C LEU A 107 5.98 5.77 10.49
N ASN A 108 7.03 5.69 9.67
CA ASN A 108 8.32 6.30 10.00
C ASN A 108 8.36 7.83 9.84
N GLN A 109 7.53 8.43 8.98
CA GLN A 109 7.55 9.88 8.75
C GLN A 109 6.91 10.71 9.88
N ARG A 110 6.15 10.10 10.79
CA ARG A 110 5.49 10.78 11.91
C ARG A 110 6.05 10.43 13.28
N PHE A 111 7.14 9.68 13.32
CA PHE A 111 7.80 9.32 14.56
C PHE A 111 8.37 10.58 15.24
N LEU A 112 8.06 10.76 16.53
CA LEU A 112 8.38 11.95 17.36
C LEU A 112 7.68 13.26 16.93
N ALA A 113 6.62 13.20 16.15
CA ALA A 113 5.88 14.40 15.71
C ALA A 113 4.84 14.90 16.72
N GLY A 114 4.59 14.19 17.83
CA GLY A 114 3.56 14.56 18.82
C GLY A 114 3.79 13.96 20.21
N LYS A 115 2.83 14.21 21.11
CA LYS A 115 2.86 13.68 22.49
C LYS A 115 2.60 12.17 22.55
N VAL A 116 1.88 11.63 21.58
CA VAL A 116 1.61 10.20 21.40
C VAL A 116 2.18 9.79 20.04
N ASN A 117 3.03 8.77 20.04
CA ASN A 117 3.69 8.28 18.84
C ASN A 117 3.24 6.84 18.58
N PHE A 118 2.86 6.55 17.34
CA PHE A 118 2.61 5.20 16.85
C PHE A 118 3.76 4.81 15.95
N ALA A 119 4.42 3.71 16.27
CA ALA A 119 5.56 3.24 15.50
C ALA A 119 5.70 1.71 15.61
N THR A 120 6.45 1.12 14.70
CA THR A 120 6.97 -0.22 14.91
C THR A 120 8.10 -0.19 15.95
N LEU A 121 8.49 -1.32 16.49
CA LEU A 121 9.54 -1.39 17.53
C LEU A 121 10.92 -0.91 17.03
N MET A 122 11.20 -1.04 15.73
CA MET A 122 12.51 -0.70 15.18
C MET A 122 12.89 0.79 15.30
N PRO A 123 12.04 1.78 14.97
CA PRO A 123 12.35 3.20 15.17
C PRO A 123 12.46 3.61 16.63
N MET A 124 11.95 2.81 17.56
CA MET A 124 11.95 3.09 19.01
C MET A 124 13.25 2.64 19.72
N ARG A 125 14.16 1.97 19.02
CA ARG A 125 15.40 1.46 19.60
C ARG A 125 16.22 2.57 20.27
N ALA A 126 16.64 2.30 21.50
CA ALA A 126 17.46 3.21 22.30
C ALA A 126 16.84 4.60 22.55
N ILE A 127 15.53 4.79 22.37
CA ILE A 127 14.84 6.03 22.72
C ILE A 127 14.01 5.81 23.99
N PRO A 128 14.29 6.50 25.08
CA PRO A 128 13.55 6.33 26.33
C PRO A 128 12.16 6.98 26.23
N PHE A 129 11.11 6.22 26.47
CA PHE A 129 9.73 6.70 26.59
C PHE A 129 9.24 6.52 28.03
N ARG A 130 8.43 7.46 28.52
CA ARG A 130 7.83 7.36 29.86
C ARG A 130 6.78 6.24 29.97
N LYS A 131 6.11 5.95 28.88
CA LYS A 131 5.09 4.90 28.76
C LYS A 131 5.17 4.31 27.36
N VAL A 132 5.28 2.99 27.29
CA VAL A 132 5.24 2.21 26.05
C VAL A 132 4.03 1.28 26.12
N CYS A 133 3.18 1.32 25.10
CA CYS A 133 2.03 0.42 24.94
C CYS A 133 2.34 -0.51 23.77
N LEU A 134 2.55 -1.78 24.04
CA LEU A 134 2.79 -2.80 23.03
C LEU A 134 1.46 -3.40 22.59
N LEU A 135 1.14 -3.32 21.30
CA LEU A 135 -0.08 -3.85 20.71
C LEU A 135 0.26 -5.01 19.78
N GLY A 136 -0.65 -5.97 19.63
CA GLY A 136 -0.47 -7.11 18.73
C GLY A 136 0.54 -8.15 19.25
N MET A 137 0.64 -8.31 20.59
CA MET A 137 1.52 -9.29 21.25
C MET A 137 0.80 -10.61 21.54
N ASN A 138 -0.15 -11.01 20.69
CA ASN A 138 -0.84 -12.28 20.85
C ASN A 138 0.05 -13.44 20.46
N ASP A 139 -0.29 -14.63 20.98
CA ASP A 139 0.39 -15.87 20.60
C ASP A 139 0.25 -16.11 19.08
N GLY A 140 1.36 -16.36 18.42
CA GLY A 140 1.44 -16.50 16.96
C GLY A 140 1.62 -15.19 16.17
N ASP A 141 1.26 -14.02 16.74
CA ASP A 141 1.44 -12.72 16.08
C ASP A 141 2.84 -12.13 16.33
N TYR A 142 3.37 -12.34 17.55
CA TYR A 142 4.69 -11.86 17.94
C TYR A 142 5.41 -12.84 18.88
N PRO A 143 6.68 -13.19 18.64
CA PRO A 143 7.55 -12.74 17.54
C PRO A 143 7.05 -13.24 16.18
N ARG A 144 7.20 -12.42 15.14
CA ARG A 144 6.73 -12.74 13.79
C ARG A 144 7.47 -13.95 13.23
N SER A 145 6.72 -14.89 12.70
CA SER A 145 7.28 -16.01 11.94
C SER A 145 7.00 -15.81 10.44
N ARG A 146 8.02 -15.97 9.62
CA ARG A 146 7.85 -16.01 8.17
C ARG A 146 8.24 -17.41 7.71
N PRO A 147 7.38 -18.10 6.97
CA PRO A 147 7.77 -19.36 6.36
C PRO A 147 9.07 -19.16 5.55
N PRO A 148 10.06 -20.04 5.68
CA PRO A 148 11.26 -19.94 4.86
C PRO A 148 10.88 -20.08 3.39
N VAL A 149 11.58 -19.35 2.52
CA VAL A 149 11.46 -19.54 1.08
C VAL A 149 12.25 -20.77 0.65
N ASP A 150 11.86 -21.42 -0.45
CA ASP A 150 12.42 -22.69 -0.90
C ASP A 150 13.95 -22.67 -1.13
N PHE A 151 14.50 -21.47 -1.38
CA PHE A 151 15.94 -21.25 -1.58
C PHE A 151 16.66 -20.70 -0.34
N ASP A 152 16.02 -20.69 0.84
CA ASP A 152 16.64 -20.25 2.07
C ASP A 152 17.54 -21.33 2.66
N LEU A 153 18.83 -21.21 2.40
CA LEU A 153 19.84 -22.15 2.91
C LEU A 153 20.02 -22.09 4.43
N MET A 154 19.74 -20.93 5.07
CA MET A 154 19.83 -20.78 6.52
C MET A 154 18.71 -21.50 7.26
N ALA A 155 17.57 -21.70 6.61
CA ALA A 155 16.46 -22.48 7.18
C ALA A 155 16.78 -23.96 7.35
N GLN A 156 17.70 -24.49 6.51
CA GLN A 156 18.09 -25.90 6.50
C GLN A 156 19.31 -26.20 7.37
N ASP A 157 20.25 -25.28 7.47
CA ASP A 157 21.51 -25.45 8.23
C ASP A 157 21.82 -24.17 9.02
N TYR A 158 21.08 -23.99 10.14
CA TYR A 158 21.25 -22.83 11.02
C TYR A 158 22.61 -22.86 11.73
N ARG A 159 23.36 -21.75 11.67
CA ARG A 159 24.65 -21.58 12.32
C ARG A 159 24.62 -20.43 13.33
N PRO A 160 25.40 -20.52 14.42
CA PRO A 160 25.53 -19.39 15.35
C PRO A 160 25.99 -18.11 14.63
N GLY A 161 25.17 -17.06 14.70
CA GLY A 161 25.39 -15.80 13.99
C GLY A 161 24.47 -15.60 12.79
N ASP A 162 23.74 -16.61 12.36
CA ASP A 162 22.71 -16.45 11.34
C ASP A 162 21.56 -15.58 11.87
N ARG A 163 21.11 -14.68 11.03
CA ARG A 163 20.06 -13.73 11.38
C ARG A 163 18.69 -14.39 11.32
N SER A 164 18.00 -14.42 12.44
CA SER A 164 16.62 -14.90 12.54
C SER A 164 15.67 -13.74 12.87
N ARG A 165 14.62 -13.55 12.08
CA ARG A 165 13.58 -12.54 12.34
C ARG A 165 12.95 -12.71 13.73
N ARG A 166 12.80 -13.95 14.18
CA ARG A 166 12.26 -14.26 15.51
C ARG A 166 13.17 -13.77 16.63
N GLU A 167 14.48 -13.92 16.46
CA GLU A 167 15.44 -13.40 17.43
C GLU A 167 15.54 -11.88 17.38
N ASP A 168 15.54 -11.28 16.19
CA ASP A 168 15.46 -9.82 16.02
C ASP A 168 14.24 -9.24 16.76
N ASP A 169 13.07 -9.85 16.61
CA ASP A 169 11.83 -9.41 17.28
C ASP A 169 11.94 -9.55 18.81
N ARG A 170 12.56 -10.60 19.32
CA ARG A 170 12.82 -10.75 20.76
C ARG A 170 13.75 -9.68 21.32
N TYR A 171 14.79 -9.32 20.57
CA TYR A 171 15.68 -8.22 20.94
C TYR A 171 14.95 -6.88 20.94
N LEU A 172 14.15 -6.60 19.93
CA LEU A 172 13.35 -5.38 19.86
C LEU A 172 12.35 -5.28 21.03
N PHE A 173 11.76 -6.40 21.42
CA PHE A 173 10.88 -6.46 22.59
C PHE A 173 11.64 -6.18 23.88
N LEU A 174 12.81 -6.81 24.08
CA LEU A 174 13.66 -6.56 25.24
C LEU A 174 14.09 -5.09 25.34
N GLU A 175 14.51 -4.49 24.23
CA GLU A 175 14.88 -3.06 24.17
C GLU A 175 13.70 -2.11 24.48
N ALA A 176 12.47 -2.53 24.21
CA ALA A 176 11.27 -1.74 24.56
C ALA A 176 10.89 -1.85 26.05
N LEU A 177 11.40 -2.86 26.77
CA LEU A 177 11.17 -3.06 28.21
C LEU A 177 12.23 -2.39 29.09
N LEU A 178 13.41 -2.12 28.56
CA LEU A 178 14.54 -1.49 29.25
C LEU A 178 14.51 0.04 29.13
#